data_a154d7af644763034e67d31f4523c78f
#
_entry.id   a154d7af644763034e67d31f4523c78f
#
_cell.length_a   1.000
_cell.length_b   1.000
_cell.length_c   1.000
_cell.angle_alpha   90.00
_cell.angle_beta   90.00
_cell.angle_gamma   90.00
#
_symmetry.space_group_name_H-M   'P 1'
#
loop_
_entity.id
_entity.type
_entity.pdbx_description
1 polymer ?
#
loop_
_entity_poly.entity_id
_entity_poly.type
_entity_poly.pdbx_seq_one_letter_code
_entity_poly.pdbx_strand_id
1 'polypeptide(L)'
;MTTSLHSPPRSRTARLQEASLLEGPMLLLRSIRGFGSYRSLMWFACVPMALLGLGLFNLSAHAAEMPELNAAFLANNLWLLVATILVIFMNAGFAMVEAGMCRQKNAVNILAKNLFVFALAVTAYWFVGYSIMYGNAVAAGWLFFNGLFFDPTVTPEVIGEGGLVPTVDFLFQAAFAGTAATIVSGLVAERVKFGEFVVFSLVLTAIIYPISGSWQWNGGWLSEAGFIDFAGSSIVHSVGAWAGLVGAMLLGPRIGKFADGKSQA
;
A
#
# COMPACT_ATOMS: atom_id res chain seq x y z
N MET A 1 -34.00 -52.39 38.51
CA MET A 1 -34.68 -51.69 37.38
C MET A 1 -33.85 -50.45 37.01
N THR A 2 -32.99 -50.58 36.01
CA THR A 2 -32.15 -49.50 35.52
C THR A 2 -32.68 -49.06 34.14
N THR A 3 -33.32 -47.92 34.10
CA THR A 3 -33.81 -47.30 32.84
C THR A 3 -32.67 -46.65 32.11
N SER A 4 -32.24 -47.21 30.98
CA SER A 4 -31.30 -46.60 30.03
C SER A 4 -32.05 -45.52 29.26
N LEU A 5 -31.63 -44.26 29.44
CA LEU A 5 -32.06 -43.12 28.63
C LEU A 5 -31.37 -43.19 27.25
N HIS A 6 -32.11 -43.61 26.24
CA HIS A 6 -31.70 -43.52 24.85
C HIS A 6 -31.86 -42.08 24.40
N SER A 7 -30.75 -41.40 24.11
CA SER A 7 -30.77 -40.10 23.46
C SER A 7 -31.25 -40.23 21.99
N PRO A 8 -32.12 -39.35 21.49
CA PRO A 8 -32.59 -39.41 20.13
C PRO A 8 -31.47 -39.19 19.12
N PRO A 9 -31.52 -39.81 17.92
CA PRO A 9 -30.51 -39.64 16.91
C PRO A 9 -30.50 -38.19 16.37
N ARG A 10 -29.34 -37.54 16.44
CA ARG A 10 -29.15 -36.18 15.90
C ARG A 10 -29.57 -36.12 14.44
N SER A 11 -30.34 -35.09 14.09
CA SER A 11 -30.85 -34.89 12.75
C SER A 11 -29.70 -34.76 11.70
N ARG A 12 -29.98 -35.19 10.47
CA ARG A 12 -29.00 -35.13 9.35
C ARG A 12 -28.50 -33.71 9.06
N THR A 13 -29.35 -32.72 9.34
CA THR A 13 -29.00 -31.27 9.21
C THR A 13 -27.98 -30.81 10.26
N ALA A 14 -28.06 -31.29 11.51
CA ALA A 14 -27.08 -30.94 12.54
C ALA A 14 -25.69 -31.52 12.23
N ARG A 15 -25.61 -32.74 11.67
CA ARG A 15 -24.33 -33.33 11.23
C ARG A 15 -23.73 -32.60 10.03
N LEU A 16 -24.51 -32.07 9.10
CA LEU A 16 -24.03 -31.30 7.95
C LEU A 16 -23.53 -29.95 8.38
N GLN A 17 -24.14 -29.35 9.40
CA GLN A 17 -23.74 -28.06 9.94
C GLN A 17 -22.43 -28.15 10.76
N GLU A 18 -22.24 -29.23 11.55
CA GLU A 18 -20.95 -29.49 12.23
C GLU A 18 -19.82 -29.82 11.22
N ALA A 19 -20.11 -30.56 10.15
CA ALA A 19 -19.13 -30.83 9.09
C ALA A 19 -18.70 -29.54 8.36
N SER A 20 -19.64 -28.62 8.09
CA SER A 20 -19.33 -27.34 7.42
C SER A 20 -18.49 -26.40 8.29
N LEU A 21 -18.66 -26.44 9.62
CA LEU A 21 -17.86 -25.63 10.56
C LEU A 21 -16.42 -26.15 10.71
N LEU A 22 -16.18 -27.43 10.50
CA LEU A 22 -14.86 -28.04 10.56
C LEU A 22 -14.12 -28.01 9.22
N GLU A 23 -14.82 -27.91 8.10
CA GLU A 23 -14.22 -27.82 6.76
C GLU A 23 -13.62 -26.42 6.47
N GLY A 24 -14.15 -25.35 7.05
CA GLY A 24 -13.66 -24.00 6.84
C GLY A 24 -12.17 -23.83 7.18
N PRO A 25 -11.71 -24.21 8.37
CA PRO A 25 -10.29 -24.13 8.74
C PRO A 25 -9.40 -25.07 7.92
N MET A 26 -9.89 -26.24 7.54
CA MET A 26 -9.12 -27.20 6.73
C MET A 26 -9.00 -26.79 5.26
N LEU A 27 -9.97 -26.10 4.70
CA LEU A 27 -9.90 -25.51 3.37
C LEU A 27 -8.90 -24.34 3.34
N LEU A 28 -8.85 -23.54 4.40
CA LEU A 28 -7.84 -22.50 4.58
C LEU A 28 -6.42 -23.10 4.63
N LEU A 29 -6.22 -24.16 5.41
CA LEU A 29 -4.93 -24.88 5.51
C LEU A 29 -4.56 -25.58 4.18
N ARG A 30 -5.52 -26.09 3.41
CA ARG A 30 -5.30 -26.66 2.07
C ARG A 30 -4.96 -25.59 1.04
N SER A 31 -5.60 -24.43 1.10
CA SER A 31 -5.29 -23.29 0.23
C SER A 31 -3.87 -22.77 0.46
N ILE A 32 -3.42 -22.75 1.73
CA ILE A 32 -2.04 -22.37 2.10
C ILE A 32 -1.02 -23.42 1.60
N ARG A 33 -1.38 -24.71 1.57
CA ARG A 33 -0.53 -25.78 1.02
C ARG A 33 -0.40 -25.75 -0.51
N GLY A 34 -1.31 -25.12 -1.21
CA GLY A 34 -1.25 -24.93 -2.68
C GLY A 34 -0.35 -23.78 -3.12
N PHE A 35 -0.04 -22.85 -2.24
CA PHE A 35 0.99 -21.82 -2.47
C PHE A 35 2.35 -22.45 -2.20
N GLY A 36 3.15 -22.54 -3.24
CA GLY A 36 4.45 -23.18 -3.31
C GLY A 36 5.26 -23.13 -2.02
N SER A 37 6.17 -24.06 -1.85
CA SER A 37 6.86 -24.39 -0.60
C SER A 37 7.07 -23.17 0.31
N TYR A 38 6.94 -23.36 1.61
CA TYR A 38 7.23 -22.38 2.70
C TYR A 38 8.47 -21.52 2.44
N ARG A 39 9.39 -22.01 1.62
CA ARG A 39 10.59 -21.34 1.14
C ARG A 39 10.29 -20.12 0.24
N SER A 40 9.30 -20.17 -0.66
CA SER A 40 8.97 -19.04 -1.53
C SER A 40 8.29 -17.91 -0.76
N LEU A 41 7.43 -18.21 0.21
CA LEU A 41 6.81 -17.20 1.06
C LEU A 41 7.85 -16.46 1.93
N MET A 42 8.85 -17.17 2.44
CA MET A 42 9.96 -16.58 3.18
C MET A 42 10.81 -15.64 2.31
N TRP A 43 11.04 -15.97 1.03
CA TRP A 43 11.77 -15.09 0.12
C TRP A 43 11.01 -13.77 -0.13
N PHE A 44 9.70 -13.82 -0.28
CA PHE A 44 8.85 -12.62 -0.47
C PHE A 44 8.80 -11.72 0.77
N ALA A 45 8.95 -12.26 1.98
CA ALA A 45 9.03 -11.49 3.21
C ALA A 45 10.48 -11.02 3.52
N CYS A 46 11.48 -11.85 3.21
CA CYS A 46 12.88 -11.54 3.54
C CYS A 46 13.51 -10.51 2.59
N VAL A 47 13.08 -10.44 1.33
CA VAL A 47 13.65 -9.47 0.37
C VAL A 47 13.37 -8.02 0.79
N PRO A 48 12.14 -7.57 1.08
CA PRO A 48 11.92 -6.20 1.56
C PRO A 48 12.55 -5.94 2.94
N MET A 49 12.59 -6.94 3.83
CA MET A 49 13.31 -6.81 5.11
C MET A 49 14.82 -6.70 4.93
N ALA A 50 15.41 -7.43 4.00
CA ALA A 50 16.83 -7.34 3.68
C ALA A 50 17.17 -5.99 3.01
N LEU A 51 16.31 -5.49 2.13
CA LEU A 51 16.46 -4.16 1.53
C LEU A 51 16.32 -3.04 2.55
N LEU A 52 15.40 -3.16 3.51
CA LEU A 52 15.30 -2.28 4.67
C LEU A 52 16.55 -2.35 5.55
N GLY A 53 17.05 -3.54 5.82
CA GLY A 53 18.27 -3.75 6.60
C GLY A 53 19.52 -3.18 5.91
N LEU A 54 19.65 -3.36 4.61
CA LEU A 54 20.73 -2.78 3.80
C LEU A 54 20.64 -1.25 3.73
N GLY A 55 19.43 -0.69 3.62
CA GLY A 55 19.20 0.75 3.68
C GLY A 55 19.63 1.34 5.03
N LEU A 56 19.22 0.70 6.12
CA LEU A 56 19.61 1.10 7.48
C LEU A 56 21.12 0.94 7.75
N PHE A 57 21.76 -0.09 7.17
CA PHE A 57 23.20 -0.31 7.30
C PHE A 57 24.00 0.74 6.53
N ASN A 58 23.57 1.15 5.33
CA ASN A 58 24.21 2.27 4.62
C ASN A 58 24.08 3.61 5.37
N LEU A 59 22.98 3.84 6.09
CA LEU A 59 22.83 5.02 6.96
C LEU A 59 23.90 5.08 8.07
N SER A 60 24.28 3.94 8.65
CA SER A 60 25.32 3.89 9.68
C SER A 60 26.75 4.01 9.13
N ALA A 61 27.00 3.68 7.88
CA ALA A 61 28.32 3.72 7.28
C ALA A 61 28.77 5.13 6.86
N HIS A 62 27.86 6.10 6.78
CA HIS A 62 28.15 7.49 6.40
C HIS A 62 28.21 8.46 7.59
N ALA A 63 28.33 7.95 8.83
CA ALA A 63 28.36 8.75 10.06
C ALA A 63 29.69 9.47 10.35
N ALA A 64 30.55 9.66 9.35
CA ALA A 64 31.79 10.41 9.50
C ALA A 64 31.51 11.92 9.42
N GLU A 65 31.77 12.63 10.52
CA GLU A 65 31.70 14.10 10.66
C GLU A 65 30.30 14.72 10.42
N MET A 66 29.35 14.32 11.23
CA MET A 66 28.03 14.97 11.25
C MET A 66 28.13 16.31 12.01
N PRO A 67 27.58 17.42 11.46
CA PRO A 67 27.42 18.66 12.21
C PRO A 67 26.55 18.43 13.46
N GLU A 68 26.68 19.30 14.47
CA GLU A 68 25.85 19.21 15.68
C GLU A 68 24.37 19.05 15.31
N LEU A 69 23.76 17.98 15.80
CA LEU A 69 22.38 17.64 15.46
C LEU A 69 21.43 18.69 16.07
N ASN A 70 20.75 19.42 15.19
CA ASN A 70 19.72 20.36 15.60
C ASN A 70 18.52 19.61 16.19
N ALA A 71 17.98 20.08 17.32
CA ALA A 71 16.82 19.48 17.98
C ALA A 71 15.59 19.44 17.06
N ALA A 72 15.38 20.46 16.21
CA ALA A 72 14.31 20.47 15.22
C ALA A 72 14.50 19.39 14.17
N PHE A 73 15.72 19.17 13.68
CA PHE A 73 16.06 18.10 12.76
C PHE A 73 15.69 16.72 13.34
N LEU A 74 16.11 16.45 14.57
CA LEU A 74 15.79 15.18 15.24
C LEU A 74 14.29 15.00 15.43
N ALA A 75 13.59 16.03 15.88
CA ALA A 75 12.15 15.98 16.12
C ALA A 75 11.37 15.74 14.83
N ASN A 76 11.68 16.47 13.75
CA ASN A 76 11.00 16.35 12.46
C ASN A 76 11.18 14.96 11.84
N ASN A 77 12.41 14.45 11.85
CA ASN A 77 12.72 13.14 11.27
C ASN A 77 12.14 12.00 12.10
N LEU A 78 12.20 12.09 13.43
CA LEU A 78 11.58 11.10 14.31
C LEU A 78 10.05 11.09 14.14
N TRP A 79 9.43 12.26 14.09
CA TRP A 79 7.99 12.39 13.84
C TRP A 79 7.57 11.76 12.53
N LEU A 80 8.28 12.09 11.45
CA LEU A 80 7.97 11.56 10.13
C LEU A 80 8.22 10.04 10.05
N LEU A 81 9.27 9.54 10.69
CA LEU A 81 9.54 8.11 10.75
C LEU A 81 8.44 7.33 11.49
N VAL A 82 7.97 7.84 12.63
CA VAL A 82 6.85 7.25 13.37
C VAL A 82 5.58 7.28 12.51
N ALA A 83 5.29 8.41 11.86
CA ALA A 83 4.16 8.52 10.95
C ALA A 83 4.26 7.51 9.79
N THR A 84 5.45 7.34 9.21
CA THR A 84 5.72 6.35 8.15
C THR A 84 5.40 4.93 8.60
N ILE A 85 5.86 4.54 9.79
CA ILE A 85 5.58 3.21 10.38
C ILE A 85 4.06 3.01 10.51
N LEU A 86 3.33 4.02 10.98
CA LEU A 86 1.88 3.96 11.12
C LEU A 86 1.17 3.84 9.76
N VAL A 87 1.64 4.54 8.73
CA VAL A 87 1.09 4.43 7.37
C VAL A 87 1.37 3.07 6.76
N ILE A 88 2.56 2.52 6.95
CA ILE A 88 2.87 1.15 6.51
C ILE A 88 1.98 0.14 7.23
N PHE A 89 1.78 0.29 8.53
CA PHE A 89 0.88 -0.55 9.31
C PHE A 89 -0.60 -0.39 8.87
N MET A 90 -1.01 0.83 8.52
CA MET A 90 -2.34 1.10 7.95
C MET A 90 -2.61 0.28 6.69
N ASN A 91 -1.61 0.05 5.82
CA ASN A 91 -1.80 -0.78 4.62
C ASN A 91 -2.22 -2.22 4.95
N ALA A 92 -1.75 -2.79 6.07
CA ALA A 92 -2.23 -4.10 6.54
C ALA A 92 -3.71 -4.04 6.96
N GLY A 93 -4.10 -2.99 7.69
CA GLY A 93 -5.51 -2.75 8.06
C GLY A 93 -6.40 -2.54 6.83
N PHE A 94 -5.91 -1.81 5.83
CA PHE A 94 -6.62 -1.60 4.57
C PHE A 94 -6.84 -2.91 3.81
N ALA A 95 -5.82 -3.76 3.73
CA ALA A 95 -5.93 -5.08 3.12
C ALA A 95 -6.99 -5.95 3.82
N MET A 96 -7.09 -5.88 5.16
CA MET A 96 -8.13 -6.58 5.93
C MET A 96 -9.52 -6.02 5.63
N VAL A 97 -9.68 -4.70 5.57
CA VAL A 97 -10.96 -4.06 5.20
C VAL A 97 -11.39 -4.49 3.79
N GLU A 98 -10.48 -4.40 2.82
CA GLU A 98 -10.77 -4.79 1.44
C GLU A 98 -11.15 -6.28 1.34
N ALA A 99 -10.41 -7.16 2.00
CA ALA A 99 -10.71 -8.59 2.03
C ALA A 99 -12.06 -8.89 2.72
N GLY A 100 -12.40 -8.15 3.78
CA GLY A 100 -13.66 -8.30 4.49
C GLY A 100 -14.88 -7.83 3.69
N MET A 101 -14.71 -6.86 2.79
CA MET A 101 -15.77 -6.36 1.90
C MET A 101 -15.92 -7.17 0.60
N CYS A 102 -15.02 -8.12 0.34
CA CYS A 102 -15.05 -8.99 -0.83
C CYS A 102 -15.61 -10.37 -0.49
N ARG A 103 -16.02 -11.12 -1.52
CA ARG A 103 -16.46 -12.50 -1.32
C ARG A 103 -15.30 -13.37 -0.81
N GLN A 104 -15.56 -14.25 0.16
CA GLN A 104 -14.58 -15.10 0.82
C GLN A 104 -13.64 -15.83 -0.15
N LYS A 105 -14.15 -16.31 -1.28
CA LYS A 105 -13.35 -16.99 -2.32
C LYS A 105 -12.25 -16.12 -2.93
N ASN A 106 -12.36 -14.81 -2.83
CA ASN A 106 -11.42 -13.84 -3.39
C ASN A 106 -10.47 -13.26 -2.33
N ALA A 107 -10.66 -13.54 -1.03
CA ALA A 107 -9.89 -12.94 0.06
C ALA A 107 -8.37 -13.14 -0.11
N VAL A 108 -7.92 -14.34 -0.48
CA VAL A 108 -6.50 -14.63 -0.70
C VAL A 108 -5.94 -13.80 -1.86
N ASN A 109 -6.67 -13.65 -2.95
CA ASN A 109 -6.27 -12.82 -4.10
C ASN A 109 -6.15 -11.35 -3.70
N ILE A 110 -7.11 -10.85 -2.92
CA ILE A 110 -7.13 -9.46 -2.44
C ILE A 110 -5.93 -9.18 -1.51
N LEU A 111 -5.66 -10.05 -0.54
CA LEU A 111 -4.52 -9.90 0.37
C LEU A 111 -3.19 -9.96 -0.38
N ALA A 112 -3.04 -10.94 -1.29
CA ALA A 112 -1.84 -11.05 -2.12
C ALA A 112 -1.64 -9.83 -3.01
N LYS A 113 -2.71 -9.31 -3.61
CA LYS A 113 -2.69 -8.10 -4.43
C LYS A 113 -2.21 -6.88 -3.64
N ASN A 114 -2.74 -6.65 -2.44
CA ASN A 114 -2.33 -5.52 -1.60
C ASN A 114 -0.84 -5.59 -1.24
N LEU A 115 -0.36 -6.75 -0.80
CA LEU A 115 1.06 -6.92 -0.46
C LEU A 115 1.97 -6.71 -1.67
N PHE A 116 1.61 -7.30 -2.82
CA PHE A 116 2.40 -7.21 -4.04
C PHE A 116 2.45 -5.77 -4.58
N VAL A 117 1.31 -5.11 -4.61
CA VAL A 117 1.20 -3.72 -5.11
C VAL A 117 1.93 -2.74 -4.21
N PHE A 118 1.90 -2.94 -2.90
CA PHE A 118 2.69 -2.11 -1.98
C PHE A 118 4.20 -2.23 -2.27
N ALA A 119 4.73 -3.44 -2.39
CA ALA A 119 6.14 -3.67 -2.72
C ALA A 119 6.51 -3.07 -4.09
N LEU A 120 5.62 -3.25 -5.07
CA LEU A 120 5.78 -2.68 -6.42
C LEU A 120 5.79 -1.16 -6.41
N ALA A 121 4.88 -0.54 -5.63
CA ALA A 121 4.79 0.90 -5.48
C ALA A 121 6.08 1.50 -4.91
N VAL A 122 6.61 0.91 -3.83
CA VAL A 122 7.89 1.34 -3.25
C VAL A 122 9.02 1.26 -4.27
N THR A 123 9.09 0.17 -5.04
CA THR A 123 10.12 -0.03 -6.06
C THR A 123 9.99 0.97 -7.21
N ALA A 124 8.78 1.18 -7.72
CA ALA A 124 8.52 2.12 -8.80
C ALA A 124 8.79 3.58 -8.38
N TYR A 125 8.41 3.91 -7.16
CA TYR A 125 8.65 5.22 -6.58
C TYR A 125 10.13 5.47 -6.33
N TRP A 126 10.90 4.46 -5.90
CA TRP A 126 12.36 4.52 -5.81
C TRP A 126 13.02 4.73 -7.17
N PHE A 127 12.53 4.03 -8.20
CA PHE A 127 13.14 4.08 -9.53
C PHE A 127 12.99 5.44 -10.19
N VAL A 128 11.82 6.08 -10.11
CA VAL A 128 11.54 7.33 -10.82
C VAL A 128 10.58 8.26 -10.07
N GLY A 129 9.69 7.74 -9.23
CA GLY A 129 8.62 8.51 -8.63
C GLY A 129 9.12 9.63 -7.72
N TYR A 130 10.10 9.37 -6.87
CA TYR A 130 10.67 10.39 -5.98
C TYR A 130 11.29 11.54 -6.78
N SER A 131 12.00 11.21 -7.84
CA SER A 131 12.62 12.20 -8.72
C SER A 131 11.60 13.06 -9.48
N ILE A 132 10.46 12.50 -9.86
CA ILE A 132 9.35 13.26 -10.44
C ILE A 132 8.68 14.13 -9.38
N MET A 133 8.54 13.66 -8.15
CA MET A 133 7.86 14.41 -7.10
C MET A 133 8.70 15.56 -6.55
N TYR A 134 10.00 15.35 -6.31
CA TYR A 134 10.90 16.27 -5.63
C TYR A 134 12.09 16.73 -6.47
N GLY A 135 12.08 16.46 -7.77
CA GLY A 135 13.12 16.88 -8.69
C GLY A 135 13.11 18.36 -9.02
N ASN A 136 14.01 18.75 -9.92
CA ASN A 136 14.08 20.10 -10.45
C ASN A 136 12.95 20.38 -11.44
N ALA A 137 12.49 21.63 -11.53
CA ALA A 137 11.44 22.02 -12.45
C ALA A 137 11.88 21.83 -13.92
N VAL A 138 11.12 21.03 -14.66
CA VAL A 138 11.29 20.81 -16.11
C VAL A 138 10.29 21.68 -16.88
N ALA A 139 9.06 21.79 -16.38
CA ALA A 139 8.04 22.69 -16.92
C ALA A 139 7.42 23.45 -15.76
N ALA A 140 7.42 24.77 -15.83
CA ALA A 140 7.09 25.72 -14.76
C ALA A 140 5.92 25.26 -13.88
N GLY A 141 6.22 24.74 -12.68
CA GLY A 141 5.25 24.31 -11.68
C GLY A 141 4.41 23.06 -12.03
N TRP A 142 4.56 22.46 -13.22
CA TRP A 142 3.75 21.32 -13.68
C TRP A 142 4.48 19.99 -13.68
N LEU A 143 5.76 20.00 -14.04
CA LEU A 143 6.57 18.77 -14.13
C LEU A 143 7.95 19.01 -13.52
N PHE A 144 8.41 18.01 -12.77
CA PHE A 144 9.70 18.02 -12.11
C PHE A 144 10.42 16.70 -12.41
N PHE A 145 11.73 16.74 -12.46
CA PHE A 145 12.55 15.55 -12.68
C PHE A 145 14.01 15.79 -12.33
N ASN A 146 14.67 14.81 -11.72
CA ASN A 146 16.09 14.87 -11.36
C ASN A 146 16.83 13.57 -11.64
N GLY A 147 16.46 12.86 -12.70
CA GLY A 147 17.11 11.61 -13.08
C GLY A 147 16.38 10.35 -12.58
N LEU A 148 17.03 9.22 -12.79
CA LEU A 148 16.54 7.93 -12.34
C LEU A 148 17.21 7.55 -11.02
N PHE A 149 16.53 6.77 -10.23
CA PHE A 149 16.91 6.31 -8.91
C PHE A 149 16.94 7.41 -7.85
N PHE A 150 16.43 7.07 -6.71
CA PHE A 150 16.45 7.94 -5.53
C PHE A 150 17.89 8.12 -5.02
N ASP A 151 18.28 9.39 -4.78
CA ASP A 151 19.56 9.72 -4.16
C ASP A 151 19.36 9.93 -2.64
N PRO A 152 19.96 9.10 -1.77
CA PRO A 152 19.83 9.21 -0.32
C PRO A 152 20.78 10.22 0.31
N THR A 153 21.53 11.02 -0.45
CA THR A 153 22.57 11.91 0.08
C THR A 153 21.96 12.97 1.00
N VAL A 154 22.49 13.05 2.22
CA VAL A 154 22.14 14.08 3.21
C VAL A 154 23.19 15.19 3.16
N THR A 155 22.76 16.42 2.96
CA THR A 155 23.66 17.56 2.94
C THR A 155 23.72 18.23 4.32
N PRO A 156 24.83 18.90 4.67
CA PRO A 156 24.95 19.65 5.93
C PRO A 156 23.86 20.71 6.12
N GLU A 157 23.41 21.35 5.04
CA GLU A 157 22.34 22.35 5.06
C GLU A 157 21.03 21.77 5.56
N VAL A 158 20.66 20.56 5.11
CA VAL A 158 19.44 19.87 5.54
C VAL A 158 19.44 19.64 7.06
N ILE A 159 20.61 19.31 7.64
CA ILE A 159 20.75 19.10 9.07
C ILE A 159 20.63 20.44 9.82
N GLY A 160 21.37 21.47 9.36
CA GLY A 160 21.40 22.80 9.99
C GLY A 160 20.05 23.52 10.00
N GLU A 161 19.27 23.37 8.94
CA GLU A 161 17.94 23.99 8.80
C GLU A 161 16.81 23.18 9.46
N GLY A 162 17.10 22.03 10.06
CA GLY A 162 16.08 21.16 10.65
C GLY A 162 15.22 20.43 9.61
N GLY A 163 15.77 20.21 8.41
CA GLY A 163 15.10 19.58 7.30
C GLY A 163 14.86 18.09 7.48
N LEU A 164 14.30 17.45 6.46
CA LEU A 164 14.04 16.02 6.45
C LEU A 164 15.20 15.25 5.81
N VAL A 165 15.58 14.13 6.42
CA VAL A 165 16.51 13.19 5.79
C VAL A 165 15.82 12.60 4.54
N PRO A 166 16.44 12.65 3.35
CA PRO A 166 15.82 12.18 2.12
C PRO A 166 15.28 10.74 2.21
N THR A 167 15.96 9.86 2.93
CA THR A 167 15.48 8.47 3.13
C THR A 167 14.23 8.37 4.00
N VAL A 168 14.06 9.26 4.97
CA VAL A 168 12.84 9.30 5.82
C VAL A 168 11.67 9.84 5.01
N ASP A 169 11.88 10.92 4.27
CA ASP A 169 10.88 11.49 3.37
C ASP A 169 10.51 10.51 2.25
N PHE A 170 11.49 9.87 1.62
CA PHE A 170 11.26 8.82 0.63
C PHE A 170 10.38 7.70 1.17
N LEU A 171 10.67 7.16 2.35
CA LEU A 171 9.88 6.07 2.95
C LEU A 171 8.45 6.50 3.22
N PHE A 172 8.25 7.72 3.70
CA PHE A 172 6.94 8.30 3.95
C PHE A 172 6.13 8.41 2.65
N GLN A 173 6.70 9.01 1.64
CA GLN A 173 6.06 9.21 0.35
C GLN A 173 5.85 7.89 -0.43
N ALA A 174 6.77 6.95 -0.34
CA ALA A 174 6.61 5.62 -0.93
C ALA A 174 5.44 4.85 -0.31
N ALA A 175 5.24 4.98 1.02
CA ALA A 175 4.09 4.40 1.71
C ALA A 175 2.77 5.01 1.21
N PHE A 176 2.73 6.29 0.93
CA PHE A 176 1.56 6.96 0.36
C PHE A 176 1.34 6.66 -1.12
N ALA A 177 2.39 6.47 -1.90
CA ALA A 177 2.27 5.96 -3.27
C ALA A 177 1.57 4.59 -3.28
N GLY A 178 1.97 3.69 -2.37
CA GLY A 178 1.29 2.43 -2.13
C GLY A 178 -0.16 2.60 -1.70
N THR A 179 -0.45 3.59 -0.85
CA THR A 179 -1.80 3.91 -0.39
C THR A 179 -2.71 4.35 -1.54
N ALA A 180 -2.25 5.22 -2.42
CA ALA A 180 -3.02 5.64 -3.59
C ALA A 180 -3.41 4.45 -4.48
N ALA A 181 -2.49 3.51 -4.72
CA ALA A 181 -2.76 2.29 -5.48
C ALA A 181 -3.73 1.34 -4.75
N THR A 182 -3.62 1.24 -3.41
CA THR A 182 -4.51 0.41 -2.60
C THR A 182 -5.95 0.93 -2.61
N ILE A 183 -6.15 2.24 -2.62
CA ILE A 183 -7.50 2.85 -2.77
C ILE A 183 -8.14 2.39 -4.08
N VAL A 184 -7.40 2.44 -5.19
CA VAL A 184 -7.90 1.93 -6.48
C VAL A 184 -8.20 0.43 -6.40
N SER A 185 -7.34 -0.34 -5.73
CA SER A 185 -7.52 -1.78 -5.52
C SER A 185 -8.91 -2.11 -4.98
N GLY A 186 -9.36 -1.43 -3.95
CA GLY A 186 -10.67 -1.63 -3.35
C GLY A 186 -11.81 -1.29 -4.30
N LEU A 187 -11.70 -0.17 -5.03
CA LEU A 187 -12.73 0.30 -5.94
C LEU A 187 -12.92 -0.60 -7.18
N VAL A 188 -11.89 -1.33 -7.61
CA VAL A 188 -11.95 -2.27 -8.75
C VAL A 188 -11.92 -3.74 -8.31
N ALA A 189 -12.02 -4.00 -7.01
CA ALA A 189 -11.97 -5.33 -6.44
C ALA A 189 -12.97 -6.29 -7.10
N GLU A 190 -12.57 -7.56 -7.29
CA GLU A 190 -13.34 -8.63 -7.92
C GLU A 190 -13.68 -8.42 -9.41
N ARG A 191 -13.18 -7.36 -10.06
CA ARG A 191 -13.51 -6.99 -11.44
C ARG A 191 -12.30 -6.86 -12.36
N VAL A 192 -11.14 -6.53 -11.81
CA VAL A 192 -9.88 -6.38 -12.54
C VAL A 192 -9.05 -7.66 -12.41
N LYS A 193 -8.34 -8.05 -13.48
CA LYS A 193 -7.38 -9.12 -13.45
C LYS A 193 -6.10 -8.66 -12.73
N PHE A 194 -5.44 -9.58 -12.05
CA PHE A 194 -4.26 -9.29 -11.25
C PHE A 194 -3.15 -8.61 -12.06
N GLY A 195 -2.78 -9.17 -13.22
CA GLY A 195 -1.70 -8.63 -14.06
C GLY A 195 -2.00 -7.23 -14.60
N GLU A 196 -3.24 -6.96 -14.99
CA GLU A 196 -3.67 -5.65 -15.46
C GLU A 196 -3.58 -4.61 -14.35
N PHE A 197 -3.96 -5.00 -13.13
CA PHE A 197 -3.85 -4.13 -11.96
C PHE A 197 -2.40 -3.82 -11.58
N VAL A 198 -1.50 -4.79 -11.75
CA VAL A 198 -0.05 -4.60 -11.54
C VAL A 198 0.50 -3.53 -12.48
N VAL A 199 0.21 -3.62 -13.78
CA VAL A 199 0.65 -2.62 -14.76
C VAL A 199 0.07 -1.24 -14.47
N PHE A 200 -1.23 -1.19 -14.16
CA PHE A 200 -1.88 0.05 -13.76
C PHE A 200 -1.23 0.68 -12.52
N SER A 201 -0.94 -0.12 -11.50
CA SER A 201 -0.31 0.34 -10.26
C SER A 201 1.10 0.89 -10.49
N LEU A 202 1.88 0.29 -11.40
CA LEU A 202 3.17 0.81 -11.81
C LEU A 202 3.06 2.23 -12.37
N VAL A 203 2.16 2.45 -13.33
CA VAL A 203 1.95 3.76 -13.94
C VAL A 203 1.45 4.77 -12.91
N LEU A 204 0.52 4.36 -12.06
CA LEU A 204 -0.04 5.23 -11.02
C LEU A 204 1.06 5.70 -10.05
N THR A 205 1.89 4.78 -9.54
CA THR A 205 2.86 5.07 -8.49
C THR A 205 4.17 5.64 -9.00
N ALA A 206 4.57 5.32 -10.23
CA ALA A 206 5.78 5.85 -10.85
C ALA A 206 5.59 7.24 -11.46
N ILE A 207 4.38 7.56 -11.94
CA ILE A 207 4.16 8.75 -12.79
C ILE A 207 3.03 9.62 -12.25
N ILE A 208 1.81 9.10 -12.16
CA ILE A 208 0.61 9.91 -11.91
C ILE A 208 0.63 10.52 -10.50
N TYR A 209 0.86 9.68 -9.49
CA TYR A 209 0.94 10.13 -8.10
C TYR A 209 2.09 11.12 -7.87
N PRO A 210 3.34 10.86 -8.33
CA PRO A 210 4.43 11.82 -8.20
C PRO A 210 4.17 13.17 -8.86
N ILE A 211 3.60 13.19 -10.06
CA ILE A 211 3.26 14.45 -10.74
C ILE A 211 2.24 15.24 -9.91
N SER A 212 1.17 14.61 -9.46
CA SER A 212 0.15 15.31 -8.66
C SER A 212 0.69 15.75 -7.29
N GLY A 213 1.57 14.96 -6.67
CA GLY A 213 2.23 15.31 -5.42
C GLY A 213 3.18 16.51 -5.57
N SER A 214 3.91 16.57 -6.67
CA SER A 214 4.83 17.67 -6.94
C SER A 214 4.12 19.03 -7.07
N TRP A 215 2.88 19.04 -7.53
CA TRP A 215 2.09 20.29 -7.65
C TRP A 215 1.88 20.98 -6.31
N GLN A 216 1.85 20.24 -5.22
CA GLN A 216 1.70 20.76 -3.87
C GLN A 216 3.01 20.74 -3.08
N TRP A 217 3.66 19.58 -2.97
CA TRP A 217 4.75 19.38 -2.02
C TRP A 217 6.13 19.77 -2.56
N ASN A 218 6.25 20.02 -3.85
CA ASN A 218 7.48 20.52 -4.46
C ASN A 218 7.34 21.96 -5.00
N GLY A 219 6.45 22.76 -4.41
CA GLY A 219 6.25 24.14 -4.82
C GLY A 219 5.67 24.32 -6.22
N GLY A 220 4.91 23.35 -6.72
CA GLY A 220 4.25 23.43 -8.02
C GLY A 220 3.04 24.36 -8.04
N TRP A 221 2.33 24.41 -9.15
CA TRP A 221 1.25 25.35 -9.43
C TRP A 221 0.12 25.38 -8.41
N LEU A 222 -0.20 24.25 -7.76
CA LEU A 222 -1.19 24.20 -6.68
C LEU A 222 -0.71 24.90 -5.41
N SER A 223 0.57 24.72 -5.06
CA SER A 223 1.20 25.42 -3.94
C SER A 223 1.24 26.93 -4.20
N GLU A 224 1.61 27.34 -5.42
CA GLU A 224 1.62 28.75 -5.84
C GLU A 224 0.21 29.37 -5.81
N ALA A 225 -0.82 28.57 -6.08
CA ALA A 225 -2.22 29.01 -5.96
C ALA A 225 -2.72 29.08 -4.50
N GLY A 226 -1.89 28.75 -3.52
CA GLY A 226 -2.24 28.78 -2.10
C GLY A 226 -2.98 27.54 -1.59
N PHE A 227 -3.03 26.45 -2.37
CA PHE A 227 -3.59 25.18 -1.90
C PHE A 227 -2.67 24.55 -0.86
N ILE A 228 -3.24 24.05 0.23
CA ILE A 228 -2.50 23.41 1.31
C ILE A 228 -3.05 22.01 1.56
N ASP A 229 -2.18 21.01 1.41
CA ASP A 229 -2.42 19.64 1.84
C ASP A 229 -1.21 19.16 2.66
N PHE A 230 -1.36 19.06 3.97
CA PHE A 230 -0.25 18.74 4.87
C PHE A 230 0.19 17.28 4.75
N ALA A 231 -0.77 16.36 4.79
CA ALA A 231 -0.48 14.92 4.89
C ALA A 231 -1.15 14.06 3.79
N GLY A 232 -1.58 14.66 2.69
CA GLY A 232 -2.15 13.92 1.55
C GLY A 232 -3.63 13.60 1.67
N SER A 233 -4.37 14.29 2.54
CA SER A 233 -5.83 14.09 2.67
C SER A 233 -6.55 14.28 1.35
N SER A 234 -6.13 15.26 0.54
CA SER A 234 -6.64 15.51 -0.80
C SER A 234 -5.79 14.79 -1.85
N ILE A 235 -4.48 15.04 -1.88
CA ILE A 235 -3.62 14.58 -2.99
C ILE A 235 -3.58 13.05 -3.04
N VAL A 236 -3.23 12.35 -1.96
CA VAL A 236 -3.12 10.89 -1.97
C VAL A 236 -4.48 10.24 -2.24
N HIS A 237 -5.48 10.64 -1.45
CA HIS A 237 -6.80 10.03 -1.52
C HIS A 237 -7.55 10.41 -2.80
N SER A 238 -7.42 11.66 -3.27
CA SER A 238 -8.04 12.11 -4.50
C SER A 238 -7.47 11.39 -5.73
N VAL A 239 -6.15 11.23 -5.82
CA VAL A 239 -5.52 10.48 -6.93
C VAL A 239 -6.04 9.04 -6.98
N GLY A 240 -6.04 8.35 -5.83
CA GLY A 240 -6.60 7.00 -5.75
C GLY A 240 -8.09 6.94 -6.05
N ALA A 241 -8.87 7.89 -5.51
CA ALA A 241 -10.32 7.91 -5.67
C ALA A 241 -10.76 8.21 -7.11
N TRP A 242 -10.17 9.21 -7.78
CA TRP A 242 -10.49 9.52 -9.17
C TRP A 242 -10.10 8.40 -10.12
N ALA A 243 -8.90 7.84 -9.96
CA ALA A 243 -8.47 6.71 -10.74
C ALA A 243 -9.38 5.48 -10.52
N GLY A 244 -9.73 5.21 -9.28
CA GLY A 244 -10.66 4.14 -8.92
C GLY A 244 -12.09 4.37 -9.40
N LEU A 245 -12.59 5.62 -9.38
CA LEU A 245 -13.90 5.98 -9.92
C LEU A 245 -13.97 5.67 -11.43
N VAL A 246 -12.99 6.13 -12.19
CA VAL A 246 -12.92 5.84 -13.64
C VAL A 246 -12.81 4.33 -13.86
N GLY A 247 -11.96 3.65 -13.11
CA GLY A 247 -11.86 2.18 -13.16
C GLY A 247 -13.18 1.47 -12.87
N ALA A 248 -13.91 1.92 -11.86
CA ALA A 248 -15.22 1.37 -11.51
C ALA A 248 -16.27 1.63 -12.61
N MET A 249 -16.26 2.79 -13.24
CA MET A 249 -17.15 3.12 -14.35
C MET A 249 -16.86 2.27 -15.59
N LEU A 250 -15.59 2.07 -15.93
CA LEU A 250 -15.18 1.28 -17.09
C LEU A 250 -15.46 -0.22 -16.91
N LEU A 251 -15.25 -0.76 -15.71
CA LEU A 251 -15.45 -2.18 -15.41
C LEU A 251 -16.92 -2.53 -15.14
N GLY A 252 -17.74 -1.56 -14.77
CA GLY A 252 -19.13 -1.78 -14.41
C GLY A 252 -19.29 -2.55 -13.07
N PRO A 253 -20.50 -3.03 -12.76
CA PRO A 253 -20.78 -3.77 -11.53
C PRO A 253 -20.21 -5.19 -11.57
N ARG A 254 -19.98 -5.77 -10.39
CA ARG A 254 -19.61 -7.19 -10.25
C ARG A 254 -20.71 -8.10 -10.84
N ILE A 255 -20.29 -9.21 -11.45
CA ILE A 255 -21.23 -10.23 -11.95
C ILE A 255 -22.10 -10.72 -10.78
N GLY A 256 -23.41 -10.66 -10.96
CA GLY A 256 -24.39 -11.05 -9.95
C GLY A 256 -24.65 -10.00 -8.85
N LYS A 257 -24.08 -8.78 -8.93
CA LYS A 257 -24.36 -7.71 -7.96
C LYS A 257 -25.79 -7.19 -8.09
N PHE A 258 -26.30 -7.13 -9.30
CA PHE A 258 -27.67 -6.74 -9.59
C PHE A 258 -28.39 -7.88 -10.31
N ALA A 259 -29.43 -8.43 -9.70
CA ALA A 259 -30.35 -9.36 -10.32
C ALA A 259 -31.75 -8.73 -10.31
N ASP A 260 -32.43 -8.74 -11.42
CA ASP A 260 -33.78 -8.17 -11.60
C ASP A 260 -33.89 -6.70 -11.12
N GLY A 261 -32.83 -5.91 -11.38
CA GLY A 261 -32.77 -4.52 -10.97
C GLY A 261 -32.57 -4.27 -9.47
N LYS A 262 -32.41 -5.33 -8.67
CA LYS A 262 -32.17 -5.23 -7.22
C LYS A 262 -30.72 -5.59 -6.86
N SER A 263 -30.14 -4.82 -5.93
CA SER A 263 -28.80 -5.14 -5.39
C SER A 263 -28.85 -6.45 -4.61
N GLN A 264 -27.97 -7.37 -4.95
CA GLN A 264 -27.71 -8.59 -4.18
C GLN A 264 -26.51 -8.34 -3.24
N ALA A 265 -26.60 -8.85 -2.01
CA ALA A 265 -25.56 -8.73 -1.01
C ALA A 265 -24.30 -9.54 -1.36
#